data_c0e623fb0d3eff66f04d7ffb03655360
#
_entry.id   c0e623fb0d3eff66f04d7ffb03655360
#
_cell.length_a   1.000
_cell.length_b   1.000
_cell.length_c   1.000
_cell.angle_alpha   90.00
_cell.angle_beta   90.00
_cell.angle_gamma   90.00
#
_symmetry.space_group_name_H-M   'P 1'
#
loop_
_entity.id
_entity.type
_entity.pdbx_description
1 polymer ?
#
loop_
_entity_poly.entity_id
_entity_poly.type
_entity_poly.pdbx_seq_one_letter_code
_entity_poly.pdbx_strand_id
1 'polypeptide(L)'
;MIEQGIIQEIGEYKHVTEKAPRGRKKILIDINHHYKFVIGVTVEEDIVSVGLSTLAGAVLDKRNLAINEKTDYSTIFDFTEKSINEVLGDNCLDKNSILGIGFGIFPTMYSRLGISVEDGEPDYAKLKAAIREKTELPLVFDNSVKGTAMANIDFLKTKDINRHNIAFLQYGNTMHFVVTYLNDPIVSYDNRTNFVDKMIINPYSDRTCPCGRRGCVESELTPSATMSKLREVFSAEKTPFLYEAARGSFENVNQDMITMAYEKDDKAVKEILNGELTLLAVLLNNLYFSTNPQKIVLHQFKFQNEKAF
;
A
#
# COMPACT_ATOMS: atom_id res chain seq x y z
N MET A 1 6.02 22.81 -25.68
CA MET A 1 5.70 22.27 -24.32
C MET A 1 5.14 23.37 -23.40
N ILE A 2 5.77 24.55 -23.26
CA ILE A 2 5.19 25.68 -22.50
C ILE A 2 3.91 26.18 -23.20
N GLU A 3 3.98 26.44 -24.51
CA GLU A 3 2.81 26.87 -25.32
C GLU A 3 1.66 25.85 -25.31
N GLN A 4 1.96 24.57 -25.08
CA GLN A 4 0.96 23.50 -24.95
C GLN A 4 0.45 23.35 -23.51
N GLY A 5 0.95 24.13 -22.55
CA GLY A 5 0.57 24.06 -21.16
C GLY A 5 1.07 22.82 -20.39
N ILE A 6 1.97 22.01 -21.00
CA ILE A 6 2.49 20.77 -20.37
C ILE A 6 3.48 21.10 -19.25
N ILE A 7 4.30 22.13 -19.46
CA ILE A 7 5.25 22.65 -18.47
C ILE A 7 4.96 24.11 -18.20
N GLN A 8 5.30 24.57 -17.01
CA GLN A 8 5.13 25.94 -16.55
C GLN A 8 6.42 26.50 -15.96
N GLU A 9 6.61 27.79 -16.07
CA GLU A 9 7.69 28.49 -15.39
C GLU A 9 7.31 28.69 -13.92
N ILE A 10 8.15 28.24 -12.98
CA ILE A 10 7.90 28.31 -11.53
C ILE A 10 8.76 29.36 -10.84
N GLY A 11 9.61 30.09 -11.57
CA GLY A 11 10.41 31.19 -11.05
C GLY A 11 11.81 31.23 -11.62
N GLU A 12 12.61 32.14 -11.06
CA GLU A 12 14.01 32.29 -11.40
C GLU A 12 14.92 31.56 -10.41
N TYR A 13 15.98 30.92 -10.90
CA TYR A 13 16.98 30.28 -10.04
C TYR A 13 17.74 31.34 -9.27
N LYS A 14 17.65 31.34 -7.94
CA LYS A 14 18.43 32.22 -7.07
C LYS A 14 19.76 31.55 -6.75
N HIS A 15 20.84 32.17 -7.19
CA HIS A 15 22.19 31.75 -6.79
C HIS A 15 22.39 31.99 -5.28
N VAL A 16 22.92 31.00 -4.59
CA VAL A 16 23.22 31.06 -3.14
C VAL A 16 24.50 31.88 -2.88
N THR A 17 25.28 32.20 -3.93
CA THR A 17 26.54 32.95 -3.83
C THR A 17 26.36 34.43 -4.15
N GLU A 18 27.03 35.30 -3.42
CA GLU A 18 26.95 36.79 -3.51
C GLU A 18 27.30 37.38 -4.88
N LYS A 19 27.94 36.62 -5.77
CA LYS A 19 28.26 37.08 -7.14
C LYS A 19 27.36 36.32 -8.13
N ALA A 20 26.28 36.96 -8.54
CA ALA A 20 25.48 36.46 -9.65
C ALA A 20 26.34 36.40 -10.93
N PRO A 21 26.41 35.27 -11.65
CA PRO A 21 27.12 35.21 -12.92
C PRO A 21 26.51 36.19 -13.92
N ARG A 22 27.34 36.89 -14.69
CA ARG A 22 26.88 37.72 -15.80
C ARG A 22 26.29 36.80 -16.88
N GLY A 23 25.00 36.94 -17.17
CA GLY A 23 24.34 36.15 -18.20
C GLY A 23 22.82 36.14 -18.03
N ARG A 24 22.12 35.43 -18.94
CA ARG A 24 20.68 35.26 -18.88
C ARG A 24 20.30 34.46 -17.63
N LYS A 25 19.35 34.96 -16.87
CA LYS A 25 18.84 34.27 -15.66
C LYS A 25 18.30 32.90 -16.03
N LYS A 26 18.61 31.89 -15.22
CA LYS A 26 18.06 30.56 -15.37
C LYS A 26 16.60 30.56 -14.87
N ILE A 27 15.69 30.13 -15.72
CA ILE A 27 14.29 29.97 -15.40
C ILE A 27 14.10 28.56 -14.91
N LEU A 28 13.43 28.40 -13.79
CA LEU A 28 12.99 27.12 -13.28
C LEU A 28 11.67 26.74 -13.97
N ILE A 29 11.62 25.52 -14.49
CA ILE A 29 10.43 24.96 -15.13
C ILE A 29 10.01 23.71 -14.36
N ASP A 30 8.70 23.47 -14.33
CA ASP A 30 8.12 22.28 -13.74
C ASP A 30 6.96 21.78 -14.62
N ILE A 31 6.51 20.56 -14.40
CA ILE A 31 5.33 20.02 -15.03
C ILE A 31 4.11 20.82 -14.53
N ASN A 32 3.23 21.20 -15.44
CA ASN A 32 1.93 21.73 -15.05
C ASN A 32 1.06 20.58 -14.49
N HIS A 33 0.97 20.46 -13.19
CA HIS A 33 0.28 19.39 -12.50
C HIS A 33 -1.24 19.32 -12.78
N HIS A 34 -1.80 20.40 -13.34
CA HIS A 34 -3.21 20.50 -13.75
C HIS A 34 -3.41 20.39 -15.28
N TYR A 35 -2.33 20.08 -16.03
CA TYR A 35 -2.43 19.91 -17.48
C TYR A 35 -3.39 18.79 -17.87
N LYS A 36 -3.30 17.68 -17.15
CA LYS A 36 -4.23 16.54 -17.21
C LYS A 36 -4.34 15.90 -15.83
N PHE A 37 -5.36 15.07 -15.68
CA PHE A 37 -5.62 14.33 -14.47
C PHE A 37 -5.42 12.83 -14.73
N VAL A 38 -5.30 12.05 -13.68
CA VAL A 38 -5.24 10.61 -13.73
C VAL A 38 -6.33 10.01 -12.85
N ILE A 39 -6.88 8.88 -13.27
CA ILE A 39 -7.80 8.09 -12.46
C ILE A 39 -7.01 6.89 -11.94
N GLY A 40 -7.05 6.69 -10.63
CA GLY A 40 -6.52 5.50 -9.97
C GLY A 40 -7.66 4.62 -9.49
N VAL A 41 -7.58 3.33 -9.79
CA VAL A 41 -8.48 2.30 -9.26
C VAL A 41 -7.65 1.33 -8.46
N THR A 42 -7.98 1.13 -7.18
CA THR A 42 -7.35 0.09 -6.36
C THR A 42 -8.38 -0.95 -5.96
N VAL A 43 -8.01 -2.21 -6.10
CA VAL A 43 -8.82 -3.36 -5.67
C VAL A 43 -8.01 -4.11 -4.61
N GLU A 44 -8.39 -3.89 -3.35
CA GLU A 44 -7.83 -4.53 -2.16
C GLU A 44 -8.76 -5.64 -1.67
N GLU A 45 -8.40 -6.34 -0.59
CA GLU A 45 -9.19 -7.46 -0.05
C GLU A 45 -10.58 -7.06 0.48
N ASP A 46 -10.66 -5.87 1.06
CA ASP A 46 -11.85 -5.37 1.77
C ASP A 46 -12.43 -4.08 1.18
N ILE A 47 -11.76 -3.49 0.20
CA ILE A 47 -12.16 -2.21 -0.37
C ILE A 47 -11.76 -2.08 -1.84
N VAL A 48 -12.66 -1.49 -2.63
CA VAL A 48 -12.35 -0.95 -3.96
C VAL A 48 -12.41 0.56 -3.88
N SER A 49 -11.38 1.22 -4.38
CA SER A 49 -11.32 2.68 -4.41
C SER A 49 -11.12 3.19 -5.84
N VAL A 50 -11.84 4.23 -6.20
CA VAL A 50 -11.67 4.98 -7.45
C VAL A 50 -11.36 6.42 -7.08
N GLY A 51 -10.23 6.95 -7.52
CA GLY A 51 -9.79 8.31 -7.20
C GLY A 51 -9.36 9.09 -8.42
N LEU A 52 -9.66 10.39 -8.42
CA LEU A 52 -9.14 11.38 -9.36
C LEU A 52 -7.99 12.11 -8.71
N SER A 53 -6.88 12.24 -9.42
CA SER A 53 -5.73 12.99 -8.92
C SER A 53 -5.07 13.86 -9.98
N THR A 54 -4.35 14.88 -9.52
CA THR A 54 -3.44 15.68 -10.34
C THR A 54 -2.17 14.87 -10.65
N LEU A 55 -1.36 15.34 -11.61
CA LEU A 55 -0.05 14.74 -11.91
C LEU A 55 0.96 14.86 -10.75
N ALA A 56 0.69 15.71 -9.75
CA ALA A 56 1.45 15.80 -8.51
C ALA A 56 0.99 14.81 -7.42
N GLY A 57 0.02 13.93 -7.71
CA GLY A 57 -0.52 12.97 -6.76
C GLY A 57 -1.51 13.53 -5.73
N ALA A 58 -1.94 14.80 -5.88
CA ALA A 58 -3.00 15.35 -5.03
C ALA A 58 -4.34 14.73 -5.42
N VAL A 59 -4.96 13.99 -4.50
CA VAL A 59 -6.28 13.39 -4.67
C VAL A 59 -7.34 14.48 -4.58
N LEU A 60 -8.12 14.64 -5.64
CA LEU A 60 -9.17 15.66 -5.74
C LEU A 60 -10.53 15.09 -5.35
N ASP A 61 -10.80 13.86 -5.72
CA ASP A 61 -12.05 13.17 -5.44
C ASP A 61 -11.81 11.67 -5.28
N LYS A 62 -12.65 10.99 -4.48
CA LYS A 62 -12.53 9.57 -4.21
C LYS A 62 -13.86 8.92 -3.92
N ARG A 63 -14.06 7.71 -4.45
CA ARG A 63 -15.18 6.82 -4.17
C ARG A 63 -14.67 5.51 -3.63
N ASN A 64 -15.36 4.96 -2.64
CA ASN A 64 -14.99 3.70 -2.00
C ASN A 64 -16.19 2.76 -1.94
N LEU A 65 -15.92 1.47 -2.17
CA LEU A 65 -16.85 0.37 -1.96
C LEU A 65 -16.21 -0.63 -1.00
N ALA A 66 -16.82 -0.84 0.16
CA ALA A 66 -16.42 -1.96 1.01
C ALA A 66 -16.84 -3.28 0.36
N ILE A 67 -15.91 -4.21 0.28
CA ILE A 67 -16.13 -5.55 -0.30
C ILE A 67 -15.78 -6.63 0.71
N ASN A 68 -16.22 -7.84 0.46
CA ASN A 68 -15.89 -9.03 1.24
C ASN A 68 -15.79 -10.25 0.31
N GLU A 69 -15.52 -11.43 0.86
CA GLU A 69 -15.35 -12.66 0.09
C GLU A 69 -16.58 -13.04 -0.78
N LYS A 70 -17.78 -12.56 -0.42
CA LYS A 70 -19.04 -12.82 -1.14
C LYS A 70 -19.35 -11.81 -2.23
N THR A 71 -18.61 -10.68 -2.28
CA THR A 71 -18.80 -9.66 -3.32
C THR A 71 -18.35 -10.22 -4.66
N ASP A 72 -19.21 -10.27 -5.63
CA ASP A 72 -18.92 -10.81 -6.95
C ASP A 72 -18.12 -9.83 -7.83
N TYR A 73 -17.57 -10.36 -8.90
CA TYR A 73 -16.79 -9.59 -9.87
C TYR A 73 -17.62 -8.47 -10.52
N SER A 74 -18.90 -8.74 -10.86
CA SER A 74 -19.75 -7.75 -11.54
C SER A 74 -19.99 -6.53 -10.66
N THR A 75 -20.19 -6.71 -9.36
CA THR A 75 -20.34 -5.61 -8.40
C THR A 75 -19.11 -4.69 -8.37
N ILE A 76 -17.91 -5.28 -8.38
CA ILE A 76 -16.65 -4.51 -8.41
C ILE A 76 -16.55 -3.70 -9.72
N PHE A 77 -16.92 -4.33 -10.82
CA PHE A 77 -16.84 -3.72 -12.14
C PHE A 77 -17.84 -2.58 -12.31
N ASP A 78 -19.11 -2.81 -11.95
CA ASP A 78 -20.19 -1.83 -12.02
C ASP A 78 -19.90 -0.61 -11.14
N PHE A 79 -19.40 -0.86 -9.91
CA PHE A 79 -18.95 0.21 -9.03
C PHE A 79 -17.83 1.03 -9.67
N THR A 80 -16.84 0.35 -10.25
CA THR A 80 -15.69 1.04 -10.87
C THR A 80 -16.13 1.91 -12.05
N GLU A 81 -16.94 1.38 -12.96
CA GLU A 81 -17.47 2.12 -14.11
C GLU A 81 -18.31 3.33 -13.67
N LYS A 82 -19.24 3.11 -12.74
CA LYS A 82 -20.08 4.15 -12.17
C LYS A 82 -19.26 5.25 -11.52
N SER A 83 -18.31 4.87 -10.67
CA SER A 83 -17.48 5.83 -9.93
C SER A 83 -16.58 6.66 -10.85
N ILE A 84 -16.03 6.08 -11.92
CA ILE A 84 -15.28 6.83 -12.94
C ILE A 84 -16.15 7.92 -13.56
N ASN A 85 -17.36 7.58 -13.96
CA ASN A 85 -18.27 8.53 -14.58
C ASN A 85 -18.73 9.63 -13.58
N GLU A 86 -19.02 9.26 -12.33
CA GLU A 86 -19.39 10.21 -11.28
C GLU A 86 -18.25 11.18 -10.97
N VAL A 87 -17.02 10.66 -10.78
CA VAL A 87 -15.85 11.49 -10.49
C VAL A 87 -15.56 12.48 -11.63
N LEU A 88 -15.74 12.08 -12.89
CA LEU A 88 -15.60 12.98 -14.02
C LEU A 88 -16.71 14.04 -14.05
N GLY A 89 -17.96 13.64 -13.85
CA GLY A 89 -19.12 14.54 -13.84
C GLY A 89 -19.07 15.56 -12.71
N ASP A 90 -18.80 15.12 -11.48
CA ASP A 90 -18.77 15.99 -10.29
C ASP A 90 -17.62 17.01 -10.35
N ASN A 91 -16.54 16.70 -11.04
CA ASN A 91 -15.41 17.61 -11.24
C ASN A 91 -15.46 18.38 -12.58
N CYS A 92 -16.58 18.27 -13.34
CA CYS A 92 -16.77 18.94 -14.63
C CYS A 92 -15.63 18.66 -15.64
N LEU A 93 -15.09 17.43 -15.63
CA LEU A 93 -14.00 17.01 -16.49
C LEU A 93 -14.51 16.17 -17.67
N ASP A 94 -13.98 16.41 -18.84
CA ASP A 94 -14.17 15.55 -20.00
C ASP A 94 -13.06 14.46 -20.08
N LYS A 95 -13.28 13.44 -20.93
CA LYS A 95 -12.31 12.37 -21.14
C LYS A 95 -10.96 12.86 -21.68
N ASN A 96 -10.94 13.99 -22.40
CA ASN A 96 -9.70 14.55 -22.96
C ASN A 96 -8.83 15.16 -21.86
N SER A 97 -9.41 15.53 -20.73
CA SER A 97 -8.69 16.01 -19.54
C SER A 97 -7.99 14.90 -18.77
N ILE A 98 -8.26 13.62 -19.10
CA ILE A 98 -7.70 12.47 -18.41
C ILE A 98 -6.53 11.90 -19.22
N LEU A 99 -5.41 11.70 -18.56
CA LEU A 99 -4.22 11.06 -19.14
C LEU A 99 -4.41 9.55 -19.32
N GLY A 100 -5.04 8.91 -18.37
CA GLY A 100 -5.32 7.48 -18.37
C GLY A 100 -5.85 6.99 -17.02
N ILE A 101 -6.13 5.69 -16.97
CA ILE A 101 -6.61 4.98 -15.78
C ILE A 101 -5.57 3.94 -15.37
N GLY A 102 -5.08 4.05 -14.13
CA GLY A 102 -4.20 3.07 -13.51
C GLY A 102 -4.97 2.13 -12.58
N PHE A 103 -4.81 0.84 -12.76
CA PHE A 103 -5.38 -0.19 -11.90
C PHE A 103 -4.28 -0.81 -11.03
N GLY A 104 -4.38 -0.63 -9.73
CA GLY A 104 -3.59 -1.33 -8.72
C GLY A 104 -4.41 -2.48 -8.14
N ILE A 105 -3.99 -3.72 -8.39
CA ILE A 105 -4.74 -4.91 -7.95
C ILE A 105 -3.91 -5.64 -6.91
N PHE A 106 -4.52 -5.89 -5.75
CA PHE A 106 -3.85 -6.62 -4.68
C PHE A 106 -3.71 -8.10 -5.08
N PRO A 107 -2.55 -8.74 -4.86
CA PRO A 107 -2.27 -10.08 -5.38
C PRO A 107 -3.27 -11.17 -4.99
N THR A 108 -3.84 -11.10 -3.78
CA THR A 108 -4.87 -12.08 -3.34
C THR A 108 -6.17 -11.97 -4.15
N MET A 109 -6.38 -10.83 -4.84
CA MET A 109 -7.56 -10.60 -5.68
C MET A 109 -7.42 -11.15 -7.10
N TYR A 110 -6.24 -11.60 -7.52
CA TYR A 110 -6.00 -12.04 -8.90
C TYR A 110 -6.95 -13.17 -9.33
N SER A 111 -7.00 -14.25 -8.56
CA SER A 111 -7.88 -15.40 -8.89
C SER A 111 -9.35 -15.00 -8.94
N ARG A 112 -9.77 -14.11 -8.04
CA ARG A 112 -11.14 -13.60 -7.95
C ARG A 112 -11.53 -12.72 -9.14
N LEU A 113 -10.57 -12.00 -9.71
CA LEU A 113 -10.72 -11.17 -10.90
C LEU A 113 -10.40 -11.91 -12.20
N GLY A 114 -10.18 -13.23 -12.13
CA GLY A 114 -9.86 -14.05 -13.31
C GLY A 114 -8.49 -13.75 -13.92
N ILE A 115 -7.56 -13.19 -13.13
CA ILE A 115 -6.18 -12.91 -13.51
C ILE A 115 -5.37 -14.17 -13.22
N SER A 116 -4.80 -14.78 -14.26
CA SER A 116 -3.83 -15.87 -14.12
C SER A 116 -2.45 -15.32 -13.80
N VAL A 117 -1.64 -16.12 -13.13
CA VAL A 117 -0.24 -15.78 -12.85
C VAL A 117 0.63 -16.86 -13.47
N GLU A 118 1.47 -16.50 -14.44
CA GLU A 118 2.41 -17.38 -15.11
C GLU A 118 3.83 -16.87 -14.85
N ASP A 119 4.72 -17.75 -14.41
CA ASP A 119 6.11 -17.42 -14.04
C ASP A 119 6.24 -16.23 -13.06
N GLY A 120 5.22 -16.03 -12.19
CA GLY A 120 5.16 -14.91 -11.24
C GLY A 120 4.59 -13.61 -11.80
N GLU A 121 4.25 -13.58 -13.09
CA GLU A 121 3.69 -12.40 -13.76
C GLU A 121 2.15 -12.53 -13.91
N PRO A 122 1.37 -11.53 -13.48
CA PRO A 122 -0.08 -11.51 -13.64
C PRO A 122 -0.46 -11.17 -15.08
N ASP A 123 -1.34 -11.99 -15.68
CA ASP A 123 -1.91 -11.73 -16.99
C ASP A 123 -3.21 -10.90 -16.88
N TYR A 124 -3.10 -9.62 -17.16
CA TYR A 124 -4.22 -8.70 -17.16
C TYR A 124 -5.01 -8.64 -18.49
N ALA A 125 -4.70 -9.47 -19.50
CA ALA A 125 -5.24 -9.33 -20.85
C ALA A 125 -6.79 -9.38 -20.87
N LYS A 126 -7.38 -10.33 -20.17
CA LYS A 126 -8.84 -10.48 -20.09
C LYS A 126 -9.52 -9.28 -19.43
N LEU A 127 -8.98 -8.84 -18.29
CA LEU A 127 -9.50 -7.69 -17.56
C LEU A 127 -9.37 -6.42 -18.40
N LYS A 128 -8.21 -6.23 -19.03
CA LYS A 128 -7.96 -5.10 -19.92
C LYS A 128 -8.91 -5.08 -21.10
N ALA A 129 -9.22 -6.22 -21.72
CA ALA A 129 -10.17 -6.34 -22.81
C ALA A 129 -11.58 -5.90 -22.38
N ALA A 130 -12.06 -6.41 -21.24
CA ALA A 130 -13.37 -6.07 -20.70
C ALA A 130 -13.53 -4.57 -20.40
N ILE A 131 -12.47 -3.94 -19.84
CA ILE A 131 -12.50 -2.50 -19.55
C ILE A 131 -12.41 -1.67 -20.84
N ARG A 132 -11.67 -2.14 -21.83
CA ARG A 132 -11.54 -1.47 -23.13
C ARG A 132 -12.86 -1.35 -23.90
N GLU A 133 -13.82 -2.22 -23.67
CA GLU A 133 -15.17 -2.11 -24.24
C GLU A 133 -15.94 -0.88 -23.71
N LYS A 134 -15.53 -0.37 -22.53
CA LYS A 134 -16.20 0.72 -21.82
C LYS A 134 -15.48 2.06 -21.92
N THR A 135 -14.19 2.07 -22.21
CA THR A 135 -13.40 3.30 -22.29
C THR A 135 -12.30 3.23 -23.34
N GLU A 136 -12.06 4.35 -24.00
CA GLU A 136 -10.95 4.53 -24.93
C GLU A 136 -9.67 5.08 -24.23
N LEU A 137 -9.78 5.44 -22.93
CA LEU A 137 -8.65 5.97 -22.17
C LEU A 137 -7.52 4.96 -22.07
N PRO A 138 -6.25 5.40 -22.07
CA PRO A 138 -5.11 4.53 -21.80
C PRO A 138 -5.28 3.79 -20.47
N LEU A 139 -4.97 2.49 -20.47
CA LEU A 139 -5.09 1.62 -19.28
C LEU A 139 -3.73 1.06 -18.91
N VAL A 140 -3.39 1.18 -17.63
CA VAL A 140 -2.19 0.57 -17.02
C VAL A 140 -2.66 -0.31 -15.86
N PHE A 141 -2.09 -1.51 -15.76
CA PHE A 141 -2.36 -2.45 -14.69
C PHE A 141 -1.07 -2.79 -13.98
N ASP A 142 -1.10 -2.83 -12.67
CA ASP A 142 0.03 -3.27 -11.85
C ASP A 142 -0.47 -3.82 -10.51
N ASN A 143 0.44 -4.36 -9.74
CA ASN A 143 0.24 -4.74 -8.36
C ASN A 143 0.05 -3.50 -7.48
N SER A 144 -1.00 -3.48 -6.64
CA SER A 144 -1.29 -2.33 -5.78
C SER A 144 -0.20 -2.05 -4.74
N VAL A 145 0.46 -3.09 -4.24
CA VAL A 145 1.57 -2.94 -3.27
C VAL A 145 2.73 -2.18 -3.91
N LYS A 146 3.07 -2.55 -5.16
CA LYS A 146 4.09 -1.86 -5.94
C LYS A 146 3.68 -0.42 -6.24
N GLY A 147 2.42 -0.20 -6.67
CA GLY A 147 1.88 1.13 -6.90
C GLY A 147 1.96 2.02 -5.66
N THR A 148 1.61 1.48 -4.50
CA THR A 148 1.69 2.18 -3.21
C THR A 148 3.14 2.49 -2.82
N ALA A 149 4.07 1.55 -3.02
CA ALA A 149 5.50 1.78 -2.77
C ALA A 149 6.03 2.91 -3.66
N MET A 150 5.68 2.91 -4.95
CA MET A 150 6.08 3.97 -5.90
C MET A 150 5.51 5.32 -5.52
N ALA A 151 4.22 5.39 -5.16
CA ALA A 151 3.59 6.63 -4.72
C ALA A 151 4.27 7.21 -3.47
N ASN A 152 4.66 6.36 -2.51
CA ASN A 152 5.42 6.81 -1.35
C ASN A 152 6.79 7.38 -1.71
N ILE A 153 7.44 6.89 -2.77
CA ILE A 153 8.74 7.39 -3.24
C ILE A 153 8.57 8.69 -4.00
N ASP A 154 7.65 8.73 -4.97
CA ASP A 154 7.49 9.85 -5.90
C ASP A 154 6.90 11.09 -5.21
N PHE A 155 6.04 10.89 -4.20
CA PHE A 155 5.36 11.98 -3.49
C PHE A 155 5.94 12.30 -2.11
N LEU A 156 7.01 11.61 -1.68
CA LEU A 156 7.76 12.01 -0.48
C LEU A 156 8.38 13.40 -0.71
N LYS A 157 7.88 14.39 0.02
CA LYS A 157 8.34 15.79 -0.05
C LYS A 157 9.77 16.03 0.50
N THR A 158 10.58 15.00 0.70
CA THR A 158 11.94 15.14 1.22
C THR A 158 12.90 15.48 0.09
N LYS A 159 13.52 16.66 0.15
CA LYS A 159 14.53 17.15 -0.80
C LYS A 159 15.81 16.28 -0.88
N ASP A 160 15.95 15.31 -0.01
CA ASP A 160 17.13 14.44 0.13
C ASP A 160 16.95 13.06 -0.49
N ILE A 161 16.04 12.90 -1.44
CA ILE A 161 15.98 11.68 -2.23
C ILE A 161 17.14 11.67 -3.23
N ASN A 162 18.36 11.62 -2.72
CA ASN A 162 19.44 11.01 -3.45
C ASN A 162 19.03 9.54 -3.63
N ARG A 163 18.75 9.17 -4.86
CA ARG A 163 18.45 7.86 -5.46
C ARG A 163 18.91 6.66 -4.60
N HIS A 164 18.12 6.32 -3.61
CA HIS A 164 18.45 5.31 -2.62
C HIS A 164 17.56 4.10 -2.78
N ASN A 165 18.08 2.92 -2.47
CA ASN A 165 17.27 1.72 -2.37
C ASN A 165 16.30 1.86 -1.19
N ILE A 166 15.01 1.82 -1.48
CA ILE A 166 13.96 1.88 -0.47
C ILE A 166 13.25 0.54 -0.43
N ALA A 167 13.17 -0.02 0.76
CA ALA A 167 12.34 -1.18 1.01
C ALA A 167 10.99 -0.73 1.55
N PHE A 168 9.93 -1.32 1.03
CA PHE A 168 8.56 -1.07 1.42
C PHE A 168 7.95 -2.37 1.93
N LEU A 169 7.51 -2.39 3.18
CA LEU A 169 6.85 -3.51 3.82
C LEU A 169 5.39 -3.12 4.10
N GLN A 170 4.47 -3.74 3.39
CA GLN A 170 3.04 -3.62 3.65
C GLN A 170 2.63 -4.68 4.66
N TYR A 171 2.03 -4.21 5.76
CA TYR A 171 1.48 -5.06 6.81
C TYR A 171 -0.03 -5.21 6.61
N GLY A 172 -0.53 -6.45 6.60
CA GLY A 172 -1.95 -6.76 6.43
C GLY A 172 -2.24 -8.23 6.70
N ASN A 173 -3.36 -8.74 6.21
CA ASN A 173 -3.69 -10.18 6.27
C ASN A 173 -2.64 -11.04 5.56
N THR A 174 -2.02 -10.48 4.54
CA THR A 174 -0.77 -10.95 3.94
C THR A 174 0.28 -9.84 4.04
N MET A 175 1.55 -10.23 4.19
CA MET A 175 2.65 -9.27 4.25
C MET A 175 3.40 -9.26 2.91
N HIS A 176 3.53 -8.07 2.34
CA HIS A 176 4.21 -7.88 1.06
C HIS A 176 5.44 -6.99 1.24
N PHE A 177 6.48 -7.33 0.51
CA PHE A 177 7.74 -6.61 0.56
C PHE A 177 8.20 -6.25 -0.86
N VAL A 178 8.55 -4.99 -1.07
CA VAL A 178 9.06 -4.48 -2.34
C VAL A 178 10.34 -3.70 -2.08
N VAL A 179 11.37 -3.94 -2.88
CA VAL A 179 12.59 -3.12 -2.87
C VAL A 179 12.66 -2.37 -4.20
N THR A 180 12.85 -1.07 -4.12
CA THR A 180 13.05 -0.22 -5.30
C THR A 180 14.51 0.20 -5.37
N TYR A 181 15.14 -0.05 -6.52
CA TYR A 181 16.51 0.35 -6.80
C TYR A 181 16.49 1.62 -7.67
N LEU A 182 16.62 2.77 -7.03
CA LEU A 182 16.48 4.07 -7.72
C LEU A 182 17.69 4.48 -8.58
N ASN A 183 18.80 3.74 -8.48
CA ASN A 183 19.98 4.00 -9.30
C ASN A 183 19.97 3.26 -10.64
N ASP A 184 19.01 2.36 -10.84
CA ASP A 184 18.86 1.65 -12.10
C ASP A 184 17.78 2.35 -12.93
N PRO A 185 18.12 2.96 -14.09
CA PRO A 185 17.13 3.56 -14.98
C PRO A 185 16.16 2.51 -15.56
N ILE A 186 16.52 1.25 -15.52
CA ILE A 186 15.66 0.12 -15.76
C ILE A 186 15.19 -0.38 -14.40
N VAL A 187 14.18 0.26 -13.85
CA VAL A 187 13.51 -0.24 -12.67
C VAL A 187 12.83 -1.55 -13.08
N SER A 188 13.57 -2.65 -13.00
CA SER A 188 13.03 -3.98 -13.06
C SER A 188 12.21 -4.18 -11.80
N TYR A 189 10.96 -3.75 -11.87
CA TYR A 189 9.95 -4.14 -10.90
C TYR A 189 9.66 -5.61 -11.15
N ASP A 190 10.48 -6.47 -10.55
CA ASP A 190 10.14 -7.87 -10.47
C ASP A 190 8.78 -7.96 -9.77
N ASN A 191 7.76 -8.41 -10.49
CA ASN A 191 6.41 -8.60 -9.96
C ASN A 191 6.33 -9.68 -8.88
N ARG A 192 7.45 -10.29 -8.56
CA ARG A 192 7.61 -11.13 -7.37
C ARG A 192 7.50 -10.26 -6.12
N THR A 193 6.28 -9.82 -5.83
CA THR A 193 5.93 -9.33 -4.50
C THR A 193 6.17 -10.48 -3.56
N ASN A 194 7.26 -10.38 -2.90
CA ASN A 194 7.93 -11.45 -2.23
C ASN A 194 7.02 -12.11 -1.22
N PHE A 195 7.03 -13.39 -1.23
CA PHE A 195 6.50 -14.28 -0.23
C PHE A 195 7.17 -14.06 1.15
N VAL A 196 7.34 -12.80 1.56
CA VAL A 196 7.89 -12.47 2.86
C VAL A 196 7.06 -13.10 3.97
N ASP A 197 5.76 -13.25 3.75
CA ASP A 197 4.82 -13.95 4.61
C ASP A 197 5.20 -15.42 4.84
N LYS A 198 5.93 -16.05 3.90
CA LYS A 198 6.40 -17.43 3.98
C LYS A 198 7.83 -17.57 4.55
N MET A 199 8.50 -16.47 4.89
CA MET A 199 9.79 -16.53 5.59
C MET A 199 9.60 -17.10 7.00
N ILE A 200 10.47 -18.02 7.39
CA ILE A 200 10.50 -18.56 8.77
C ILE A 200 11.26 -17.56 9.63
N ILE A 201 10.59 -16.99 10.62
CA ILE A 201 11.16 -16.04 11.58
C ILE A 201 11.17 -16.58 13.02
N ASN A 202 10.40 -17.63 13.26
CA ASN A 202 10.36 -18.33 14.55
C ASN A 202 10.45 -19.84 14.36
N PRO A 203 11.68 -20.41 14.21
CA PRO A 203 11.85 -21.83 13.93
C PRO A 203 11.39 -22.75 15.07
N TYR A 204 11.17 -22.20 16.26
CA TYR A 204 10.71 -22.96 17.45
C TYR A 204 9.20 -22.85 17.66
N SER A 205 8.47 -22.20 16.77
CA SER A 205 7.02 -22.08 16.89
C SER A 205 6.31 -23.40 16.61
N ASP A 206 5.27 -23.67 17.39
CA ASP A 206 4.33 -24.77 17.13
C ASP A 206 3.20 -24.38 16.17
N ARG A 207 3.14 -23.10 15.77
CA ARG A 207 2.09 -22.56 14.88
C ARG A 207 2.35 -22.98 13.45
N THR A 208 1.39 -23.74 12.90
CA THR A 208 1.45 -24.17 11.50
C THR A 208 0.90 -23.10 10.58
N CYS A 209 1.70 -22.75 9.57
CA CYS A 209 1.29 -21.87 8.48
C CYS A 209 0.45 -22.65 7.44
N PRO A 210 -0.49 -22.00 6.71
CA PRO A 210 -1.20 -22.62 5.60
C PRO A 210 -0.28 -23.23 4.53
N CYS A 211 0.98 -22.79 4.41
CA CYS A 211 1.97 -23.41 3.52
C CYS A 211 2.54 -24.75 4.02
N GLY A 212 2.08 -25.28 5.15
CA GLY A 212 2.53 -26.53 5.77
C GLY A 212 3.76 -26.43 6.65
N ARG A 213 4.46 -25.29 6.68
CA ARG A 213 5.64 -25.03 7.53
C ARG A 213 5.23 -24.40 8.85
N ARG A 214 6.17 -24.28 9.79
CA ARG A 214 5.97 -23.65 11.10
C ARG A 214 6.79 -22.38 11.22
N GLY A 215 6.28 -21.42 12.02
CA GLY A 215 6.99 -20.18 12.36
C GLY A 215 7.19 -19.22 11.21
N CYS A 216 6.34 -19.28 10.20
CA CYS A 216 6.33 -18.32 9.11
C CYS A 216 5.81 -16.95 9.58
N VAL A 217 6.23 -15.89 8.92
CA VAL A 217 5.71 -14.53 9.15
C VAL A 217 4.17 -14.52 9.17
N GLU A 218 3.52 -15.19 8.23
CA GLU A 218 2.06 -15.28 8.15
C GLU A 218 1.42 -15.85 9.41
N SER A 219 1.99 -16.92 10.00
CA SER A 219 1.48 -17.54 11.22
C SER A 219 1.90 -16.83 12.50
N GLU A 220 2.84 -15.88 12.42
CA GLU A 220 3.42 -15.22 13.58
C GLU A 220 3.03 -13.74 13.70
N LEU A 221 2.92 -13.00 12.60
CA LEU A 221 2.83 -11.53 12.63
C LEU A 221 1.56 -10.95 12.02
N THR A 222 0.78 -11.71 11.25
CA THR A 222 -0.44 -11.17 10.62
C THR A 222 -1.53 -10.84 11.66
N PRO A 223 -2.47 -9.96 11.35
CA PRO A 223 -3.61 -9.68 12.22
C PRO A 223 -4.37 -10.93 12.63
N SER A 224 -4.55 -11.89 11.72
CA SER A 224 -5.19 -13.17 12.00
C SER A 224 -4.39 -14.02 12.99
N ALA A 225 -3.05 -14.03 12.87
CA ALA A 225 -2.18 -14.71 13.84
C ALA A 225 -2.28 -14.07 15.23
N THR A 226 -2.29 -12.73 15.31
CA THR A 226 -2.50 -12.00 16.56
C THR A 226 -3.84 -12.35 17.20
N MET A 227 -4.93 -12.33 16.42
CA MET A 227 -6.26 -12.69 16.91
C MET A 227 -6.33 -14.14 17.40
N SER A 228 -5.66 -15.07 16.71
CA SER A 228 -5.55 -16.47 17.14
C SER A 228 -4.86 -16.60 18.50
N LYS A 229 -3.72 -15.92 18.69
CA LYS A 229 -2.96 -15.92 19.96
C LYS A 229 -3.78 -15.32 21.11
N LEU A 230 -4.46 -14.19 20.85
CA LEU A 230 -5.31 -13.54 21.85
C LEU A 230 -6.51 -14.42 22.22
N ARG A 231 -7.10 -15.14 21.28
CA ARG A 231 -8.21 -16.06 21.55
C ARG A 231 -7.83 -17.18 22.54
N GLU A 232 -6.60 -17.69 22.48
CA GLU A 232 -6.09 -18.73 23.36
C GLU A 232 -5.95 -18.29 24.82
N VAL A 233 -5.75 -17.00 25.04
CA VAL A 233 -5.56 -16.43 26.37
C VAL A 233 -6.75 -15.62 26.88
N PHE A 234 -7.75 -15.37 26.03
CA PHE A 234 -8.89 -14.52 26.34
C PHE A 234 -9.72 -15.03 27.52
N SER A 235 -9.65 -14.35 28.63
CA SER A 235 -10.43 -14.66 29.84
C SER A 235 -10.41 -13.46 30.81
N ALA A 236 -11.36 -13.45 31.75
CA ALA A 236 -11.40 -12.41 32.80
C ALA A 236 -10.15 -12.41 33.70
N GLU A 237 -9.44 -13.54 33.79
CA GLU A 237 -8.23 -13.67 34.61
C GLU A 237 -6.97 -13.25 33.86
N LYS A 238 -6.77 -13.72 32.60
CA LYS A 238 -5.53 -13.49 31.83
C LYS A 238 -5.54 -12.19 31.04
N THR A 239 -6.71 -11.75 30.58
CA THR A 239 -6.88 -10.56 29.77
C THR A 239 -8.01 -9.66 30.30
N PRO A 240 -7.94 -9.21 31.58
CA PRO A 240 -9.05 -8.56 32.27
C PRO A 240 -9.58 -7.32 31.53
N PHE A 241 -8.71 -6.44 31.05
CA PHE A 241 -9.12 -5.23 30.35
C PHE A 241 -9.71 -5.54 28.97
N LEU A 242 -9.09 -6.45 28.22
CA LEU A 242 -9.61 -6.86 26.93
C LEU A 242 -10.96 -7.58 27.08
N TYR A 243 -11.07 -8.45 28.11
CA TYR A 243 -12.30 -9.19 28.41
C TYR A 243 -13.45 -8.25 28.76
N GLU A 244 -13.21 -7.26 29.60
CA GLU A 244 -14.20 -6.24 29.97
C GLU A 244 -14.61 -5.40 28.76
N ALA A 245 -13.65 -4.88 27.99
CA ALA A 245 -13.90 -4.09 26.79
C ALA A 245 -14.75 -4.85 25.76
N ALA A 246 -14.47 -6.14 25.58
CA ALA A 246 -15.20 -7.02 24.67
C ALA A 246 -16.51 -7.59 25.26
N ARG A 247 -16.89 -7.16 26.47
CA ARG A 247 -18.10 -7.62 27.18
C ARG A 247 -18.15 -9.15 27.33
N GLY A 248 -17.01 -9.77 27.57
CA GLY A 248 -16.87 -11.21 27.77
C GLY A 248 -16.98 -12.07 26.51
N SER A 249 -17.10 -11.47 25.32
CA SER A 249 -17.15 -12.21 24.05
C SER A 249 -15.99 -11.84 23.14
N PHE A 250 -15.19 -12.83 22.74
CA PHE A 250 -14.06 -12.62 21.84
C PHE A 250 -14.49 -12.11 20.45
N GLU A 251 -15.71 -12.40 20.03
CA GLU A 251 -16.25 -11.93 18.74
C GLU A 251 -16.40 -10.40 18.66
N ASN A 252 -16.42 -9.73 19.82
CA ASN A 252 -16.47 -8.26 19.88
C ASN A 252 -15.07 -7.61 19.86
N VAL A 253 -13.99 -8.40 19.97
CA VAL A 253 -12.63 -7.88 20.02
C VAL A 253 -12.28 -7.20 18.70
N ASN A 254 -11.80 -5.98 18.80
CA ASN A 254 -11.29 -5.19 17.67
C ASN A 254 -9.92 -4.58 18.00
N GLN A 255 -9.29 -3.95 17.02
CA GLN A 255 -7.95 -3.38 17.12
C GLN A 255 -7.84 -2.31 18.22
N ASP A 256 -8.86 -1.46 18.37
CA ASP A 256 -8.85 -0.39 19.39
C ASP A 256 -8.86 -0.97 20.81
N MET A 257 -9.65 -2.04 21.02
CA MET A 257 -9.69 -2.73 22.31
C MET A 257 -8.36 -3.40 22.65
N ILE A 258 -7.67 -3.99 21.66
CA ILE A 258 -6.33 -4.57 21.84
C ILE A 258 -5.32 -3.49 22.21
N THR A 259 -5.34 -2.37 21.51
CA THR A 259 -4.46 -1.21 21.80
C THR A 259 -4.72 -0.69 23.22
N MET A 260 -5.98 -0.50 23.61
CA MET A 260 -6.35 -0.06 24.95
C MET A 260 -5.90 -1.06 26.04
N ALA A 261 -6.08 -2.36 25.82
CA ALA A 261 -5.64 -3.39 26.76
C ALA A 261 -4.11 -3.41 26.91
N TYR A 262 -3.37 -3.19 25.83
CA TYR A 262 -1.92 -3.02 25.88
C TYR A 262 -1.51 -1.80 26.72
N GLU A 263 -2.16 -0.65 26.52
CA GLU A 263 -1.90 0.59 27.27
C GLU A 263 -2.27 0.47 28.76
N LYS A 264 -3.29 -0.33 29.08
CA LYS A 264 -3.72 -0.60 30.47
C LYS A 264 -2.96 -1.73 31.17
N ASP A 265 -1.87 -2.17 30.61
CA ASP A 265 -1.00 -3.17 31.22
C ASP A 265 -1.60 -4.59 31.32
N ASP A 266 -2.48 -4.95 30.41
CA ASP A 266 -2.98 -6.32 30.29
C ASP A 266 -1.80 -7.26 29.93
N LYS A 267 -1.34 -8.04 30.93
CA LYS A 267 -0.08 -8.78 30.85
C LYS A 267 -0.03 -9.73 29.67
N ALA A 268 -1.08 -10.52 29.45
CA ALA A 268 -1.09 -11.51 28.37
C ALA A 268 -1.15 -10.83 26.99
N VAL A 269 -1.86 -9.71 26.87
CA VAL A 269 -1.87 -8.90 25.63
C VAL A 269 -0.48 -8.34 25.37
N LYS A 270 0.19 -7.78 26.39
CA LYS A 270 1.56 -7.25 26.27
C LYS A 270 2.58 -8.32 25.90
N GLU A 271 2.52 -9.49 26.51
CA GLU A 271 3.42 -10.61 26.19
C GLU A 271 3.30 -11.02 24.73
N ILE A 272 2.07 -11.14 24.20
CA ILE A 272 1.82 -11.49 22.80
C ILE A 272 2.37 -10.40 21.88
N LEU A 273 1.97 -9.14 22.10
CA LEU A 273 2.35 -8.04 21.19
C LEU A 273 3.85 -7.73 21.24
N ASN A 274 4.49 -7.78 22.40
CA ASN A 274 5.94 -7.62 22.52
C ASN A 274 6.71 -8.77 21.87
N GLY A 275 6.19 -9.99 21.97
CA GLY A 275 6.73 -11.14 21.24
C GLY A 275 6.66 -10.92 19.71
N GLU A 276 5.55 -10.42 19.22
CA GLU A 276 5.38 -10.08 17.80
C GLU A 276 6.30 -8.93 17.36
N LEU A 277 6.47 -7.90 18.18
CA LEU A 277 7.43 -6.81 17.89
C LEU A 277 8.86 -7.33 17.82
N THR A 278 9.24 -8.28 18.68
CA THR A 278 10.56 -8.93 18.61
C THR A 278 10.74 -9.69 17.31
N LEU A 279 9.73 -10.46 16.89
CA LEU A 279 9.76 -11.20 15.62
C LEU A 279 9.77 -10.26 14.41
N LEU A 280 9.05 -9.14 14.48
CA LEU A 280 9.11 -8.10 13.46
C LEU A 280 10.51 -7.51 13.35
N ALA A 281 11.17 -7.24 14.48
CA ALA A 281 12.55 -6.76 14.46
C ALA A 281 13.49 -7.77 13.80
N VAL A 282 13.31 -9.07 14.05
CA VAL A 282 14.05 -10.15 13.36
C VAL A 282 13.79 -10.10 11.85
N LEU A 283 12.53 -9.98 11.45
CA LEU A 283 12.16 -9.87 10.04
C LEU A 283 12.83 -8.66 9.38
N LEU A 284 12.70 -7.47 9.97
CA LEU A 284 13.29 -6.23 9.45
C LEU A 284 14.82 -6.32 9.35
N ASN A 285 15.46 -6.91 10.35
CA ASN A 285 16.91 -7.16 10.32
C ASN A 285 17.29 -8.08 9.14
N ASN A 286 16.58 -9.17 8.93
CA ASN A 286 16.84 -10.10 7.84
C ASN A 286 16.63 -9.43 6.47
N LEU A 287 15.57 -8.64 6.32
CA LEU A 287 15.27 -7.88 5.11
C LEU A 287 16.35 -6.81 4.87
N TYR A 288 16.79 -6.11 5.92
CA TYR A 288 17.85 -5.13 5.83
C TYR A 288 19.15 -5.74 5.29
N PHE A 289 19.62 -6.83 5.88
CA PHE A 289 20.89 -7.46 5.46
C PHE A 289 20.79 -8.18 4.12
N SER A 290 19.62 -8.65 3.72
CA SER A 290 19.45 -9.32 2.42
C SER A 290 19.30 -8.35 1.25
N THR A 291 18.77 -7.14 1.46
CA THR A 291 18.46 -6.21 0.38
C THR A 291 19.20 -4.86 0.46
N ASN A 292 19.91 -4.63 1.58
CA ASN A 292 20.70 -3.42 1.84
C ASN A 292 19.95 -2.11 1.49
N PRO A 293 18.74 -1.90 2.02
CA PRO A 293 18.00 -0.67 1.76
C PRO A 293 18.54 0.45 2.63
N GLN A 294 18.47 1.69 2.16
CA GLN A 294 18.81 2.85 2.98
C GLN A 294 17.65 3.30 3.85
N LYS A 295 16.43 2.91 3.48
CA LYS A 295 15.21 3.19 4.24
C LYS A 295 14.25 2.03 4.11
N ILE A 296 13.61 1.65 5.22
CA ILE A 296 12.48 0.74 5.23
C ILE A 296 11.23 1.56 5.57
N VAL A 297 10.22 1.47 4.73
CA VAL A 297 8.91 2.08 4.96
C VAL A 297 7.95 0.98 5.40
N LEU A 298 7.31 1.17 6.56
CA LEU A 298 6.25 0.29 7.05
C LEU A 298 4.90 0.92 6.70
N HIS A 299 4.06 0.20 5.99
CA HIS A 299 2.73 0.67 5.58
C HIS A 299 1.64 -0.17 6.24
N GLN A 300 0.55 0.46 6.66
CA GLN A 300 -0.59 -0.14 7.36
C GLN A 300 -0.21 -0.90 8.65
N PHE A 301 0.89 -0.50 9.29
CA PHE A 301 1.31 -1.13 10.52
C PHE A 301 0.30 -0.89 11.66
N LYS A 302 -0.05 -1.94 12.41
CA LYS A 302 -1.08 -1.93 13.44
C LYS A 302 -0.83 -0.99 14.63
N PHE A 303 0.40 -0.60 14.87
CA PHE A 303 0.81 0.31 15.94
C PHE A 303 1.08 1.72 15.41
N GLN A 304 0.09 2.35 14.77
CA GLN A 304 0.22 3.72 14.27
C GLN A 304 0.12 4.80 15.35
N ASN A 305 -0.08 4.45 16.60
CA ASN A 305 -0.09 5.42 17.70
C ASN A 305 1.34 5.87 18.00
N GLU A 306 1.63 7.16 17.84
CA GLU A 306 2.92 7.81 18.13
C GLU A 306 3.44 7.58 19.57
N LYS A 307 2.60 7.08 20.47
CA LYS A 307 2.95 6.77 21.86
C LYS A 307 3.45 5.35 22.10
N ALA A 308 3.47 4.49 21.06
CA ALA A 308 3.90 3.10 21.19
C ALA A 308 5.34 2.87 20.70
N PHE A 309 6.05 3.94 20.31
CA PHE A 309 7.47 3.91 19.91
C PHE A 309 8.30 4.84 20.77
#